data_d795da8697fe8a5cccc4ec2c0495630f
#
_entry.id   d795da8697fe8a5cccc4ec2c0495630f
#
_cell.length_a   1.000
_cell.length_b   1.000
_cell.length_c   1.000
_cell.angle_alpha   90.00
_cell.angle_beta   90.00
_cell.angle_gamma   90.00
#
_symmetry.space_group_name_H-M   'P 1'
#
loop_
_entity.id
_entity.type
_entity.pdbx_description
1 polymer ?
#
loop_
_entity_poly.entity_id
_entity_poly.type
_entity_poly.pdbx_seq_one_letter_code
_entity_poly.pdbx_strand_id
1 'polypeptide(L)'
;MHGIAVALLTEDRERLAELQTRLEATRLAQVVFGNAAFPAGPTDSILRQIQDLRAEVVVVDISPQNPQPAIKAIELIQANTLQLAIFANGTMQQPTTIVASMRAGASEYLDESAGSEALLEALTRFSSNRTRTRGGAGRARIFTFLSAKGGAGATTAAVNTAVALQQAHGSVVLVDFALVGHAQLHLNLRPSFGVPDAIENLHRLDASLLDGLMTTAKNGLHLLAGPQQPYHSTPTPAELARLFDLLVNHYRYVVVDASSRLDSTTRLLSDLSNAVLLVAQTDVVSLWSAGRIHAFLEEGAGRDRLRMVLNRYKKIPGFTDEDIERSTNCKVLWKVPNAFQAVSPAIDHGTPVVLQEGQEVSRSFRALAAALAEASSTSDGGLDLIYAQDKADPKKKAPGRLVITPARAGH
;
A
#
# COMPACT_ATOMS: atom_id res chain seq x y z
N MET A 1 -18.21 -22.16 7.44
CA MET A 1 -16.92 -21.61 6.95
C MET A 1 -16.76 -22.08 5.53
N HIS A 2 -16.56 -21.18 4.55
CA HIS A 2 -16.21 -21.63 3.19
C HIS A 2 -14.75 -22.07 3.23
N GLY A 3 -14.48 -23.33 2.83
CA GLY A 3 -13.12 -23.86 2.71
C GLY A 3 -12.29 -23.05 1.72
N ILE A 4 -10.95 -23.08 1.85
CA ILE A 4 -10.02 -22.48 0.91
C ILE A 4 -10.12 -23.23 -0.42
N ALA A 5 -10.39 -22.53 -1.52
CA ALA A 5 -10.46 -23.12 -2.85
C ALA A 5 -9.04 -23.46 -3.34
N VAL A 6 -8.74 -24.74 -3.51
CA VAL A 6 -7.41 -25.23 -3.87
C VAL A 6 -7.44 -25.89 -5.25
N ALA A 7 -6.48 -25.52 -6.10
CA ALA A 7 -6.16 -26.28 -7.32
C ALA A 7 -4.94 -27.17 -7.06
N LEU A 8 -4.95 -28.38 -7.63
CA LEU A 8 -3.87 -29.36 -7.54
C LEU A 8 -3.28 -29.64 -8.90
N LEU A 9 -1.95 -29.57 -9.02
CA LEU A 9 -1.21 -29.92 -10.22
C LEU A 9 -0.11 -30.92 -9.92
N THR A 10 -0.08 -32.01 -10.63
CA THR A 10 0.96 -33.06 -10.56
C THR A 10 1.12 -33.72 -11.92
N GLU A 11 2.15 -34.52 -12.14
CA GLU A 11 2.28 -35.39 -13.34
C GLU A 11 1.74 -36.82 -13.11
N ASP A 12 1.38 -37.13 -11.86
CA ASP A 12 0.95 -38.50 -11.46
C ASP A 12 -0.50 -38.51 -10.96
N ARG A 13 -1.33 -39.37 -11.53
CA ARG A 13 -2.73 -39.51 -11.15
C ARG A 13 -2.94 -40.15 -9.77
N GLU A 14 -2.05 -41.03 -9.34
CA GLU A 14 -2.14 -41.62 -8.00
C GLU A 14 -1.78 -40.58 -6.95
N ARG A 15 -0.74 -39.80 -7.19
CA ARG A 15 -0.36 -38.67 -6.33
C ARG A 15 -1.44 -37.57 -6.27
N LEU A 16 -2.14 -37.34 -7.38
CA LEU A 16 -3.26 -36.38 -7.39
C LEU A 16 -4.35 -36.80 -6.40
N ALA A 17 -4.75 -38.09 -6.42
CA ALA A 17 -5.78 -38.63 -5.52
C ALA A 17 -5.32 -38.64 -4.05
N GLU A 18 -4.05 -38.95 -3.81
CA GLU A 18 -3.44 -38.91 -2.48
C GLU A 18 -3.44 -37.46 -1.91
N LEU A 19 -2.93 -36.52 -2.66
CA LEU A 19 -2.86 -35.10 -2.25
C LEU A 19 -4.26 -34.52 -2.05
N GLN A 20 -5.23 -34.88 -2.89
CA GLN A 20 -6.60 -34.46 -2.70
C GLN A 20 -7.14 -34.97 -1.35
N THR A 21 -6.95 -36.26 -1.06
CA THR A 21 -7.38 -36.86 0.21
C THR A 21 -6.71 -36.19 1.41
N ARG A 22 -5.41 -35.88 1.31
CA ARG A 22 -4.64 -35.19 2.37
C ARG A 22 -5.12 -33.76 2.60
N LEU A 23 -5.45 -33.02 1.54
CA LEU A 23 -5.99 -31.68 1.63
C LEU A 23 -7.38 -31.65 2.23
N GLU A 24 -8.28 -32.52 1.78
CA GLU A 24 -9.64 -32.64 2.32
C GLU A 24 -9.65 -33.05 3.79
N ALA A 25 -8.70 -33.89 4.23
CA ALA A 25 -8.52 -34.25 5.63
C ALA A 25 -8.21 -33.08 6.55
N THR A 26 -7.65 -31.97 6.03
CA THR A 26 -7.39 -30.74 6.80
C THR A 26 -8.67 -30.01 7.20
N ARG A 27 -9.80 -30.26 6.54
CA ARG A 27 -11.09 -29.56 6.69
C ARG A 27 -11.03 -28.04 6.45
N LEU A 28 -9.88 -27.52 6.03
CA LEU A 28 -9.68 -26.11 5.68
C LEU A 28 -9.72 -25.89 4.17
N ALA A 29 -9.39 -26.89 3.38
CA ALA A 29 -9.34 -26.84 1.92
C ALA A 29 -10.54 -27.51 1.27
N GLN A 30 -10.95 -26.97 0.13
CA GLN A 30 -11.84 -27.58 -0.83
C GLN A 30 -11.10 -27.64 -2.18
N VAL A 31 -10.84 -28.84 -2.68
CA VAL A 31 -10.22 -29.00 -3.99
C VAL A 31 -11.25 -28.68 -5.07
N VAL A 32 -11.06 -27.55 -5.76
CA VAL A 32 -11.95 -27.09 -6.84
C VAL A 32 -11.48 -27.50 -8.22
N PHE A 33 -10.19 -27.85 -8.35
CA PHE A 33 -9.57 -28.29 -9.60
C PHE A 33 -8.41 -29.24 -9.31
N GLY A 34 -8.31 -30.32 -10.06
CA GLY A 34 -7.19 -31.25 -10.03
C GLY A 34 -6.79 -31.66 -11.44
N ASN A 35 -5.49 -31.58 -11.76
CA ASN A 35 -5.01 -32.04 -13.06
C ASN A 35 -3.68 -32.79 -12.93
N ALA A 36 -3.61 -33.93 -13.68
CA ALA A 36 -2.41 -34.76 -13.78
C ALA A 36 -1.52 -34.34 -14.95
N ALA A 37 -1.39 -33.02 -15.15
CA ALA A 37 -0.48 -32.37 -16.08
C ALA A 37 -0.21 -30.94 -15.65
N PHE A 38 0.93 -30.40 -16.09
CA PHE A 38 1.28 -29.00 -15.90
C PHE A 38 0.92 -28.14 -17.12
N PRO A 39 0.72 -26.82 -16.96
CA PRO A 39 0.48 -25.93 -18.08
C PRO A 39 1.70 -25.89 -19.00
N ALA A 40 1.46 -26.04 -20.31
CA ALA A 40 2.53 -26.06 -21.32
C ALA A 40 2.95 -24.64 -21.77
N GLY A 41 2.12 -23.63 -21.54
CA GLY A 41 2.40 -22.24 -21.94
C GLY A 41 1.40 -21.23 -21.38
N PRO A 42 1.60 -19.91 -21.65
CA PRO A 42 0.80 -18.83 -21.07
C PRO A 42 -0.70 -18.87 -21.42
N THR A 43 -1.06 -19.52 -22.52
CA THR A 43 -2.45 -19.61 -23.01
C THR A 43 -3.12 -20.95 -22.71
N ASP A 44 -2.48 -21.79 -21.90
CA ASP A 44 -2.98 -23.13 -21.56
C ASP A 44 -4.34 -23.06 -20.87
N SER A 45 -5.19 -24.03 -21.17
CA SER A 45 -6.53 -24.17 -20.58
C SER A 45 -6.50 -24.38 -19.06
N ILE A 46 -5.44 -24.99 -18.52
CA ILE A 46 -5.22 -25.19 -17.09
C ILE A 46 -5.20 -23.85 -16.36
N LEU A 47 -4.48 -22.86 -16.88
CA LEU A 47 -4.40 -21.53 -16.27
C LEU A 47 -5.76 -20.82 -16.26
N ARG A 48 -6.55 -20.96 -17.34
CA ARG A 48 -7.92 -20.42 -17.40
C ARG A 48 -8.84 -21.09 -16.39
N GLN A 49 -8.80 -22.43 -16.30
CA GLN A 49 -9.62 -23.17 -15.34
C GLN A 49 -9.32 -22.80 -13.89
N ILE A 50 -8.04 -22.62 -13.53
CA ILE A 50 -7.64 -22.15 -12.21
C ILE A 50 -8.26 -20.77 -11.90
N GLN A 51 -8.30 -19.85 -12.88
CA GLN A 51 -8.91 -18.55 -12.75
C GLN A 51 -10.44 -18.60 -12.68
N ASP A 52 -11.07 -19.33 -13.58
CA ASP A 52 -12.54 -19.44 -13.68
C ASP A 52 -13.15 -20.06 -12.41
N LEU A 53 -12.47 -21.07 -11.84
CA LEU A 53 -12.85 -21.71 -10.59
C LEU A 53 -12.44 -20.94 -9.35
N ARG A 54 -11.81 -19.77 -9.53
CA ARG A 54 -11.38 -18.86 -8.45
C ARG A 54 -10.56 -19.59 -7.38
N ALA A 55 -9.62 -20.44 -7.79
CA ALA A 55 -8.70 -21.05 -6.86
C ALA A 55 -7.93 -19.95 -6.09
N GLU A 56 -7.73 -20.14 -4.81
CA GLU A 56 -7.03 -19.22 -3.92
C GLU A 56 -5.59 -19.70 -3.66
N VAL A 57 -5.40 -21.01 -3.74
CA VAL A 57 -4.10 -21.67 -3.59
C VAL A 57 -3.94 -22.67 -4.74
N VAL A 58 -2.75 -22.75 -5.32
CA VAL A 58 -2.35 -23.87 -6.18
C VAL A 58 -1.27 -24.66 -5.48
N VAL A 59 -1.50 -25.95 -5.31
CA VAL A 59 -0.46 -26.89 -4.86
C VAL A 59 0.15 -27.53 -6.09
N VAL A 60 1.45 -27.34 -6.28
CA VAL A 60 2.23 -27.94 -7.37
C VAL A 60 3.11 -29.03 -6.79
N ASP A 61 2.84 -30.27 -7.16
CA ASP A 61 3.60 -31.42 -6.72
C ASP A 61 4.88 -31.59 -7.56
N ILE A 62 6.01 -31.74 -6.91
CA ILE A 62 7.33 -31.76 -7.53
C ILE A 62 7.92 -33.17 -7.44
N SER A 63 8.05 -33.81 -8.59
CA SER A 63 8.74 -35.11 -8.66
C SER A 63 10.23 -34.96 -8.34
N PRO A 64 10.78 -35.75 -7.39
CA PRO A 64 12.19 -35.71 -7.08
C PRO A 64 13.10 -36.10 -8.26
N GLN A 65 12.60 -36.95 -9.18
CA GLN A 65 13.32 -37.42 -10.33
C GLN A 65 13.36 -36.39 -11.47
N ASN A 66 12.29 -35.57 -11.60
CA ASN A 66 12.18 -34.56 -12.67
C ASN A 66 11.48 -33.27 -12.16
N PRO A 67 12.17 -32.40 -11.45
CA PRO A 67 11.57 -31.20 -10.86
C PRO A 67 11.28 -30.08 -11.87
N GLN A 68 11.90 -30.10 -13.05
CA GLN A 68 11.88 -28.99 -14.01
C GLN A 68 10.46 -28.64 -14.55
N PRO A 69 9.61 -29.60 -14.92
CA PRO A 69 8.25 -29.28 -15.38
C PRO A 69 7.41 -28.55 -14.32
N ALA A 70 7.52 -28.99 -13.07
CA ALA A 70 6.81 -28.36 -11.95
C ALA A 70 7.31 -26.94 -11.67
N ILE A 71 8.62 -26.70 -11.70
CA ILE A 71 9.21 -25.38 -11.53
C ILE A 71 8.75 -24.43 -12.64
N LYS A 72 8.76 -24.91 -13.91
CA LYS A 72 8.23 -24.12 -15.04
C LYS A 72 6.73 -23.83 -14.92
N ALA A 73 5.96 -24.76 -14.38
CA ALA A 73 4.55 -24.55 -14.09
C ALA A 73 4.35 -23.43 -13.07
N ILE A 74 5.14 -23.41 -11.99
CA ILE A 74 5.14 -22.35 -10.99
C ILE A 74 5.41 -20.98 -11.64
N GLU A 75 6.44 -20.86 -12.49
CA GLU A 75 6.75 -19.63 -13.24
C GLU A 75 5.57 -19.18 -14.11
N LEU A 76 4.95 -20.10 -14.84
CA LEU A 76 3.80 -19.79 -15.71
C LEU A 76 2.58 -19.35 -14.91
N ILE A 77 2.29 -19.98 -13.79
CA ILE A 77 1.18 -19.62 -12.90
C ILE A 77 1.45 -18.23 -12.31
N GLN A 78 2.65 -17.99 -11.79
CA GLN A 78 3.04 -16.71 -11.21
C GLN A 78 2.96 -15.55 -12.22
N ALA A 79 3.40 -15.78 -13.46
CA ALA A 79 3.35 -14.78 -14.52
C ALA A 79 1.93 -14.42 -14.98
N ASN A 80 0.98 -15.36 -14.87
CA ASN A 80 -0.39 -15.18 -15.37
C ASN A 80 -1.43 -14.89 -14.29
N THR A 81 -1.09 -15.01 -12.98
CA THR A 81 -2.06 -14.91 -11.89
C THR A 81 -1.47 -14.14 -10.71
N LEU A 82 -1.79 -12.85 -10.59
CA LEU A 82 -1.19 -11.93 -9.60
C LEU A 82 -1.69 -12.11 -8.14
N GLN A 83 -2.69 -12.94 -7.87
CA GLN A 83 -3.33 -13.04 -6.54
C GLN A 83 -3.47 -14.48 -6.03
N LEU A 84 -2.66 -15.38 -6.54
CA LEU A 84 -2.73 -16.79 -6.23
C LEU A 84 -1.55 -17.22 -5.37
N ALA A 85 -1.78 -17.85 -4.23
CA ALA A 85 -0.70 -18.45 -3.46
C ALA A 85 -0.28 -19.78 -4.11
N ILE A 86 1.02 -20.00 -4.29
CA ILE A 86 1.55 -21.22 -4.90
C ILE A 86 2.33 -21.99 -3.82
N PHE A 87 1.87 -23.17 -3.47
CA PHE A 87 2.57 -24.09 -2.57
C PHE A 87 3.27 -25.16 -3.40
N ALA A 88 4.58 -25.23 -3.31
CA ALA A 88 5.37 -26.30 -3.89
C ALA A 88 5.41 -27.48 -2.89
N ASN A 89 5.01 -28.69 -3.30
CA ASN A 89 5.05 -29.89 -2.48
C ASN A 89 6.12 -30.85 -3.01
N GLY A 90 7.08 -31.24 -2.18
CA GLY A 90 8.15 -32.13 -2.60
C GLY A 90 9.09 -32.52 -1.47
N THR A 91 10.20 -33.18 -1.81
CA THR A 91 11.16 -33.63 -0.81
C THR A 91 12.05 -32.50 -0.30
N MET A 92 12.30 -32.47 1.01
CA MET A 92 13.26 -31.53 1.64
C MET A 92 14.72 -31.92 1.39
N GLN A 93 14.99 -33.08 0.78
CA GLN A 93 16.36 -33.58 0.55
C GLN A 93 17.07 -32.91 -0.65
N GLN A 94 16.37 -32.07 -1.41
CA GLN A 94 16.90 -31.39 -2.59
C GLN A 94 16.90 -29.86 -2.42
N PRO A 95 17.89 -29.26 -1.74
CA PRO A 95 17.91 -27.80 -1.50
C PRO A 95 17.88 -26.96 -2.78
N THR A 96 18.48 -27.45 -3.87
CA THR A 96 18.46 -26.78 -5.16
C THR A 96 17.06 -26.64 -5.76
N THR A 97 16.24 -27.69 -5.61
CA THR A 97 14.83 -27.69 -6.04
C THR A 97 13.99 -26.76 -5.21
N ILE A 98 14.20 -26.73 -3.88
CA ILE A 98 13.51 -25.80 -2.97
C ILE A 98 13.80 -24.35 -3.41
N VAL A 99 15.09 -24.00 -3.57
CA VAL A 99 15.50 -22.64 -3.98
C VAL A 99 14.94 -22.29 -5.37
N ALA A 100 14.97 -23.22 -6.31
CA ALA A 100 14.44 -22.99 -7.65
C ALA A 100 12.94 -22.74 -7.64
N SER A 101 12.16 -23.52 -6.87
CA SER A 101 10.71 -23.34 -6.71
C SER A 101 10.34 -22.01 -6.08
N MET A 102 11.08 -21.61 -5.03
CA MET A 102 10.87 -20.29 -4.39
C MET A 102 11.19 -19.13 -5.34
N ARG A 103 12.27 -19.25 -6.14
CA ARG A 103 12.63 -18.25 -7.18
C ARG A 103 11.60 -18.20 -8.31
N ALA A 104 11.00 -19.33 -8.65
CA ALA A 104 9.95 -19.42 -9.66
C ALA A 104 8.64 -18.75 -9.21
N GLY A 105 8.48 -18.46 -7.90
CA GLY A 105 7.33 -17.76 -7.36
C GLY A 105 6.48 -18.58 -6.39
N ALA A 106 6.96 -19.74 -5.92
CA ALA A 106 6.29 -20.46 -4.84
C ALA A 106 6.31 -19.61 -3.56
N SER A 107 5.14 -19.49 -2.92
CA SER A 107 4.99 -18.77 -1.65
C SER A 107 5.50 -19.61 -0.47
N GLU A 108 5.44 -20.93 -0.59
CA GLU A 108 5.83 -21.89 0.43
C GLU A 108 6.26 -23.21 -0.20
N TYR A 109 7.23 -23.88 0.45
CA TYR A 109 7.65 -25.24 0.07
C TYR A 109 7.30 -26.22 1.18
N LEU A 110 6.51 -27.23 0.84
CA LEU A 110 5.97 -28.23 1.77
C LEU A 110 6.74 -29.53 1.67
N ASP A 111 7.04 -30.11 2.82
CA ASP A 111 7.65 -31.44 2.89
C ASP A 111 6.58 -32.53 2.60
N GLU A 112 6.76 -33.26 1.53
CA GLU A 112 5.88 -34.39 1.17
C GLU A 112 5.83 -35.48 2.25
N SER A 113 6.92 -35.63 3.04
CA SER A 113 7.00 -36.63 4.11
C SER A 113 6.23 -36.23 5.37
N ALA A 114 5.94 -34.94 5.58
CA ALA A 114 5.23 -34.45 6.77
C ALA A 114 3.70 -34.66 6.73
N GLY A 115 3.19 -35.34 5.72
CA GLY A 115 1.78 -35.71 5.63
C GLY A 115 0.82 -34.53 5.58
N SER A 116 -0.37 -34.69 6.19
CA SER A 116 -1.39 -33.64 6.22
C SER A 116 -1.06 -32.50 7.17
N GLU A 117 -0.08 -32.64 8.04
CA GLU A 117 0.28 -31.65 9.07
C GLU A 117 0.93 -30.42 8.42
N ALA A 118 1.89 -30.60 7.49
CA ALA A 118 2.50 -29.50 6.76
C ALA A 118 1.47 -28.71 5.93
N LEU A 119 0.54 -29.42 5.29
CA LEU A 119 -0.57 -28.81 4.54
C LEU A 119 -1.51 -28.04 5.46
N LEU A 120 -1.87 -28.61 6.62
CA LEU A 120 -2.71 -27.95 7.61
C LEU A 120 -2.05 -26.66 8.14
N GLU A 121 -0.77 -26.72 8.45
CA GLU A 121 -0.01 -25.55 8.93
C GLU A 121 0.06 -24.45 7.87
N ALA A 122 0.41 -24.79 6.61
CA ALA A 122 0.47 -23.86 5.50
C ALA A 122 -0.89 -23.22 5.21
N LEU A 123 -1.96 -24.01 5.16
CA LEU A 123 -3.33 -23.52 4.98
C LEU A 123 -3.79 -22.67 6.18
N THR A 124 -3.38 -22.99 7.40
CA THR A 124 -3.68 -22.18 8.59
C THR A 124 -2.98 -20.84 8.52
N ARG A 125 -1.69 -20.81 8.15
CA ARG A 125 -0.94 -19.56 7.87
C ARG A 125 -1.60 -18.74 6.78
N PHE A 126 -1.94 -19.39 5.65
CA PHE A 126 -2.66 -18.76 4.55
C PHE A 126 -4.03 -18.22 4.99
N SER A 127 -4.82 -19.00 5.74
CA SER A 127 -6.12 -18.58 6.27
C SER A 127 -5.99 -17.42 7.25
N SER A 128 -5.00 -17.43 8.12
CA SER A 128 -4.73 -16.35 9.08
C SER A 128 -4.34 -15.06 8.35
N ASN A 129 -3.49 -15.16 7.33
CA ASN A 129 -3.15 -14.05 6.46
C ASN A 129 -4.37 -13.57 5.64
N ARG A 130 -5.21 -14.51 5.17
CA ARG A 130 -6.47 -14.23 4.47
C ARG A 130 -7.51 -13.55 5.37
N THR A 131 -7.59 -13.92 6.65
CA THR A 131 -8.52 -13.28 7.60
C THR A 131 -8.07 -11.85 7.92
N ARG A 132 -6.77 -11.62 7.95
CA ARG A 132 -6.17 -10.28 8.02
C ARG A 132 -6.44 -9.47 6.74
N THR A 133 -6.43 -10.11 5.55
CA THR A 133 -6.73 -9.49 4.25
C THR A 133 -8.23 -9.45 3.90
N ARG A 134 -9.06 -10.37 4.41
CA ARG A 134 -10.52 -10.43 4.16
C ARG A 134 -11.37 -9.45 4.97
N GLY A 135 -10.76 -8.61 5.78
CA GLY A 135 -11.45 -7.41 6.29
C GLY A 135 -11.88 -6.42 5.20
N GLY A 136 -11.97 -6.88 3.95
CA GLY A 136 -12.49 -6.17 2.77
C GLY A 136 -11.46 -5.97 1.65
N ALA A 137 -11.69 -6.68 0.58
CA ALA A 137 -11.39 -6.31 -0.81
C ALA A 137 -10.02 -5.68 -1.15
N GLY A 138 -9.20 -6.41 -1.90
CA GLY A 138 -8.15 -5.80 -2.73
C GLY A 138 -6.80 -5.66 -2.03
N ARG A 139 -5.75 -5.63 -2.86
CA ARG A 139 -4.39 -5.26 -2.49
C ARG A 139 -4.42 -4.00 -1.63
N ALA A 140 -3.63 -3.96 -0.55
CA ALA A 140 -3.53 -2.79 0.32
C ALA A 140 -3.34 -1.50 -0.48
N ARG A 141 -3.81 -0.40 0.07
CA ARG A 141 -3.71 0.89 -0.59
C ARG A 141 -2.65 1.73 0.02
N ILE A 142 -1.84 2.30 -0.83
CA ILE A 142 -0.75 3.19 -0.46
C ILE A 142 -1.18 4.63 -0.72
N PHE A 143 -1.15 5.46 0.32
CA PHE A 143 -1.40 6.90 0.25
C PHE A 143 -0.16 7.66 0.68
N THR A 144 0.53 8.31 -0.26
CA THR A 144 1.74 9.07 0.03
C THR A 144 1.43 10.56 0.17
N PHE A 145 1.84 11.13 1.29
CA PHE A 145 1.74 12.55 1.57
C PHE A 145 3.08 13.23 1.29
N LEU A 146 3.05 14.24 0.43
CA LEU A 146 4.18 15.09 0.09
C LEU A 146 3.91 16.52 0.57
N SER A 147 4.94 17.25 0.96
CA SER A 147 4.81 18.65 1.35
C SER A 147 5.24 19.56 0.20
N ALA A 148 4.45 20.56 -0.17
CA ALA A 148 4.83 21.54 -1.16
C ALA A 148 6.00 22.43 -0.66
N LYS A 149 6.06 22.68 0.65
CA LYS A 149 7.16 23.38 1.33
C LYS A 149 7.27 22.95 2.78
N GLY A 150 8.39 23.22 3.42
CA GLY A 150 8.54 23.04 4.87
C GLY A 150 7.41 23.73 5.64
N GLY A 151 6.79 23.02 6.58
CA GLY A 151 5.69 23.55 7.40
C GLY A 151 4.32 23.60 6.71
N ALA A 152 4.13 23.08 5.50
CA ALA A 152 2.82 23.00 4.86
C ALA A 152 1.85 22.06 5.61
N GLY A 153 2.36 21.12 6.41
CA GLY A 153 1.58 20.25 7.30
C GLY A 153 1.32 18.84 6.74
N ALA A 154 2.21 18.32 5.89
CA ALA A 154 2.09 16.97 5.33
C ALA A 154 2.09 15.90 6.42
N THR A 155 3.05 15.93 7.36
CA THR A 155 3.08 15.01 8.51
C THR A 155 1.79 15.08 9.33
N THR A 156 1.28 16.29 9.60
CA THR A 156 -0.01 16.44 10.32
C THR A 156 -1.16 15.80 9.55
N ALA A 157 -1.21 15.99 8.23
CA ALA A 157 -2.24 15.40 7.39
C ALA A 157 -2.10 13.87 7.32
N ALA A 158 -0.89 13.34 7.13
CA ALA A 158 -0.61 11.91 7.09
C ALA A 158 -1.00 11.22 8.40
N VAL A 159 -0.55 11.73 9.55
CA VAL A 159 -0.87 11.15 10.86
C VAL A 159 -2.37 11.15 11.12
N ASN A 160 -3.06 12.29 10.93
CA ASN A 160 -4.50 12.36 11.22
C ASN A 160 -5.32 11.51 10.25
N THR A 161 -4.93 11.40 8.99
CA THR A 161 -5.58 10.50 8.02
C THR A 161 -5.33 9.03 8.39
N ALA A 162 -4.11 8.64 8.77
CA ALA A 162 -3.79 7.28 9.20
C ALA A 162 -4.59 6.88 10.44
N VAL A 163 -4.69 7.77 11.44
CA VAL A 163 -5.50 7.54 12.65
C VAL A 163 -6.98 7.40 12.32
N ALA A 164 -7.52 8.24 11.43
CA ALA A 164 -8.91 8.15 10.99
C ALA A 164 -9.21 6.83 10.26
N LEU A 165 -8.30 6.41 9.35
CA LEU A 165 -8.40 5.11 8.66
C LEU A 165 -8.33 3.95 9.65
N GLN A 166 -7.44 4.02 10.65
CA GLN A 166 -7.31 2.98 11.68
C GLN A 166 -8.59 2.86 12.51
N GLN A 167 -9.20 3.98 12.91
CA GLN A 167 -10.46 3.97 13.66
C GLN A 167 -11.63 3.39 12.85
N ALA A 168 -11.69 3.69 11.56
CA ALA A 168 -12.80 3.28 10.70
C ALA A 168 -12.66 1.85 10.17
N HIS A 169 -11.44 1.40 9.90
CA HIS A 169 -11.19 0.17 9.13
C HIS A 169 -10.25 -0.82 9.80
N GLY A 170 -9.41 -0.38 10.75
CA GLY A 170 -8.33 -1.18 11.30
C GLY A 170 -7.22 -1.50 10.28
N SER A 171 -6.17 -2.18 10.73
CA SER A 171 -5.07 -2.69 9.88
C SER A 171 -4.40 -1.60 9.02
N VAL A 172 -3.95 -0.54 9.68
CA VAL A 172 -3.25 0.60 9.06
C VAL A 172 -1.83 0.69 9.59
N VAL A 173 -0.89 0.95 8.69
CA VAL A 173 0.48 1.36 9.03
C VAL A 173 0.76 2.77 8.53
N LEU A 174 1.39 3.58 9.37
CA LEU A 174 2.01 4.84 9.00
C LEU A 174 3.52 4.61 8.84
N VAL A 175 4.07 4.96 7.68
CA VAL A 175 5.49 4.84 7.38
C VAL A 175 6.08 6.25 7.25
N ASP A 176 7.05 6.58 8.08
CA ASP A 176 7.69 7.89 8.09
C ASP A 176 9.00 7.84 7.28
N PHE A 177 8.93 8.32 6.03
CA PHE A 177 10.09 8.48 5.14
C PHE A 177 10.68 9.90 5.18
N ALA A 178 10.22 10.75 6.10
CA ALA A 178 10.81 12.06 6.26
C ALA A 178 12.27 11.94 6.76
N LEU A 179 13.15 12.87 6.33
CA LEU A 179 14.57 12.87 6.69
C LEU A 179 14.81 12.95 8.19
N VAL A 180 13.93 13.66 8.87
CA VAL A 180 13.88 13.78 10.32
C VAL A 180 12.47 13.35 10.70
N GLY A 181 12.32 12.13 11.15
CA GLY A 181 11.03 11.53 11.42
C GLY A 181 10.26 12.27 12.53
N HIS A 182 9.15 12.89 12.16
CA HIS A 182 8.32 13.64 13.11
C HIS A 182 6.99 12.95 13.46
N ALA A 183 6.58 11.93 12.72
CA ALA A 183 5.31 11.24 12.94
C ALA A 183 5.19 10.68 14.37
N GLN A 184 6.28 10.18 14.94
CA GLN A 184 6.35 9.70 16.31
C GLN A 184 5.97 10.76 17.35
N LEU A 185 6.31 12.04 17.12
CA LEU A 185 5.99 13.14 18.03
C LEU A 185 4.49 13.41 18.04
N HIS A 186 3.84 13.38 16.87
CA HIS A 186 2.39 13.54 16.73
C HIS A 186 1.58 12.42 17.42
N LEU A 187 2.21 11.26 17.69
CA LEU A 187 1.59 10.08 18.31
C LEU A 187 2.04 9.86 19.75
N ASN A 188 2.94 10.70 20.28
CA ASN A 188 3.61 10.54 21.58
C ASN A 188 4.23 9.15 21.73
N LEU A 189 4.99 8.71 20.70
CA LEU A 189 5.67 7.43 20.66
C LEU A 189 7.19 7.60 20.81
N ARG A 190 7.84 6.53 21.27
CA ARG A 190 9.30 6.43 21.36
C ARG A 190 9.75 5.13 20.68
N PRO A 191 9.84 5.13 19.33
CA PRO A 191 10.26 3.96 18.58
C PRO A 191 11.71 3.58 18.89
N SER A 192 11.97 2.27 18.99
CA SER A 192 13.32 1.73 19.06
C SER A 192 13.90 1.44 17.68
N PHE A 193 13.04 1.20 16.71
CA PHE A 193 13.37 0.83 15.32
C PHE A 193 12.56 1.67 14.33
N GLY A 194 12.99 1.67 13.07
CA GLY A 194 12.31 2.43 12.02
C GLY A 194 12.62 1.92 10.61
N VAL A 195 12.38 2.77 9.63
CA VAL A 195 12.63 2.51 8.21
C VAL A 195 14.07 2.05 7.94
N PRO A 196 15.12 2.68 8.52
CA PRO A 196 16.49 2.21 8.31
C PRO A 196 16.69 0.75 8.73
N ASP A 197 16.19 0.37 9.91
CA ASP A 197 16.31 -1.00 10.42
C ASP A 197 15.59 -2.00 9.53
N ALA A 198 14.43 -1.63 8.98
CA ALA A 198 13.70 -2.46 8.03
C ALA A 198 14.49 -2.65 6.73
N ILE A 199 15.09 -1.59 6.19
CA ILE A 199 15.90 -1.66 4.97
C ILE A 199 17.16 -2.49 5.17
N GLU A 200 17.90 -2.30 6.25
CA GLU A 200 19.11 -3.06 6.57
C GLU A 200 18.85 -4.57 6.75
N ASN A 201 17.68 -4.91 7.25
CA ASN A 201 17.27 -6.29 7.51
C ASN A 201 16.42 -6.92 6.39
N LEU A 202 16.25 -6.28 5.23
CA LEU A 202 15.39 -6.75 4.14
C LEU A 202 15.70 -8.19 3.69
N HIS A 203 16.95 -8.63 3.78
CA HIS A 203 17.36 -9.98 3.37
C HIS A 203 16.71 -11.09 4.21
N ARG A 204 16.29 -10.78 5.45
CA ARG A 204 15.64 -11.69 6.40
C ARG A 204 14.27 -11.18 6.89
N LEU A 205 13.79 -10.05 6.32
CA LEU A 205 12.56 -9.43 6.77
C LEU A 205 11.36 -10.29 6.37
N ASP A 206 10.71 -10.83 7.37
CA ASP A 206 9.44 -11.54 7.28
C ASP A 206 8.35 -10.79 8.11
N ALA A 207 7.17 -11.38 8.18
CA ALA A 207 6.05 -10.84 8.94
C ALA A 207 6.36 -10.59 10.41
N SER A 208 7.02 -11.53 11.04
CA SER A 208 7.30 -11.49 12.49
C SER A 208 8.35 -10.42 12.81
N LEU A 209 9.41 -10.34 12.00
CA LEU A 209 10.43 -9.31 12.16
C LEU A 209 9.84 -7.92 11.86
N LEU A 210 9.00 -7.82 10.82
CA LEU A 210 8.32 -6.56 10.50
C LEU A 210 7.47 -6.08 11.67
N ASP A 211 6.66 -6.95 12.28
CA ASP A 211 5.87 -6.62 13.48
C ASP A 211 6.77 -6.18 14.65
N GLY A 212 7.94 -6.79 14.80
CA GLY A 212 8.94 -6.41 15.82
C GLY A 212 9.57 -5.04 15.61
N LEU A 213 9.60 -4.53 14.37
CA LEU A 213 10.10 -3.19 14.05
C LEU A 213 9.03 -2.09 14.18
N MET A 214 7.76 -2.47 14.31
CA MET A 214 6.66 -1.53 14.45
C MET A 214 6.51 -1.02 15.87
N THR A 215 6.14 0.24 16.00
CA THR A 215 5.69 0.81 17.27
C THR A 215 4.19 1.04 17.21
N THR A 216 3.44 0.47 18.15
CA THR A 216 1.97 0.55 18.15
C THR A 216 1.49 1.74 18.98
N ALA A 217 0.69 2.61 18.40
CA ALA A 217 0.03 3.70 19.09
C ALA A 217 -1.17 3.20 19.92
N LYS A 218 -1.61 4.01 20.90
CA LYS A 218 -2.73 3.65 21.81
C LYS A 218 -4.04 3.32 21.09
N ASN A 219 -4.25 3.85 19.89
CA ASN A 219 -5.42 3.60 19.05
C ASN A 219 -5.24 2.40 18.10
N GLY A 220 -4.16 1.63 18.24
CA GLY A 220 -3.88 0.46 17.42
C GLY A 220 -3.23 0.76 16.05
N LEU A 221 -2.89 2.02 15.75
CA LEU A 221 -2.13 2.38 14.57
C LEU A 221 -0.68 1.88 14.72
N HIS A 222 -0.17 1.19 13.70
CA HIS A 222 1.24 0.81 13.64
C HIS A 222 2.05 1.94 12.99
N LEU A 223 3.21 2.24 13.55
CA LEU A 223 4.18 3.19 13.03
C LEU A 223 5.49 2.47 12.69
N LEU A 224 5.90 2.52 11.43
CA LEU A 224 7.29 2.31 11.02
C LEU A 224 7.96 3.68 11.01
N ALA A 225 8.71 3.97 12.05
CA ALA A 225 9.23 5.31 12.33
C ALA A 225 10.33 5.73 11.34
N GLY A 226 10.52 7.02 11.19
CA GLY A 226 11.66 7.59 10.49
C GLY A 226 12.98 7.37 11.23
N PRO A 227 14.10 7.80 10.62
CA PRO A 227 15.42 7.64 11.22
C PRO A 227 15.49 8.30 12.60
N GLN A 228 15.99 7.56 13.59
CA GLN A 228 16.23 8.08 14.95
C GLN A 228 17.59 8.78 15.06
N GLN A 229 18.49 8.52 14.11
CA GLN A 229 19.80 9.14 13.97
C GLN A 229 20.02 9.53 12.50
N PRO A 230 20.95 10.46 12.20
CA PRO A 230 21.25 10.79 10.81
C PRO A 230 21.55 9.54 9.99
N TYR A 231 20.72 9.28 9.00
CA TYR A 231 20.82 8.12 8.11
C TYR A 231 21.31 8.56 6.75
N HIS A 232 22.44 8.01 6.32
CA HIS A 232 23.15 8.44 5.11
C HIS A 232 22.89 7.56 3.89
N SER A 233 22.25 6.43 4.07
CA SER A 233 21.93 5.53 2.95
C SER A 233 20.58 5.92 2.32
N THR A 234 20.55 5.95 1.00
CA THR A 234 19.30 6.10 0.25
C THR A 234 18.88 4.70 -0.20
N PRO A 235 17.67 4.23 0.18
CA PRO A 235 17.19 2.94 -0.25
C PRO A 235 17.14 2.83 -1.77
N THR A 236 17.56 1.70 -2.30
CA THR A 236 17.44 1.40 -3.72
C THR A 236 15.97 1.15 -4.10
N PRO A 237 15.59 1.31 -5.37
CA PRO A 237 14.24 0.98 -5.84
C PRO A 237 13.82 -0.46 -5.52
N ALA A 238 14.74 -1.42 -5.59
CA ALA A 238 14.47 -2.82 -5.28
C ALA A 238 14.19 -3.05 -3.79
N GLU A 239 14.92 -2.38 -2.91
CA GLU A 239 14.72 -2.43 -1.46
C GLU A 239 13.37 -1.84 -1.06
N LEU A 240 13.02 -0.69 -1.63
CA LEU A 240 11.72 -0.07 -1.39
C LEU A 240 10.58 -0.95 -1.91
N ALA A 241 10.68 -1.47 -3.13
CA ALA A 241 9.65 -2.35 -3.69
C ALA A 241 9.42 -3.57 -2.79
N ARG A 242 10.49 -4.19 -2.27
CA ARG A 242 10.40 -5.34 -1.37
C ARG A 242 9.77 -4.98 -0.03
N LEU A 243 10.14 -3.84 0.58
CA LEU A 243 9.52 -3.37 1.83
C LEU A 243 8.03 -3.13 1.62
N PHE A 244 7.65 -2.43 0.56
CA PHE A 244 6.25 -2.14 0.27
C PHE A 244 5.45 -3.39 -0.08
N ASP A 245 6.06 -4.38 -0.74
CA ASP A 245 5.40 -5.67 -0.98
C ASP A 245 5.03 -6.36 0.34
N LEU A 246 5.92 -6.37 1.33
CA LEU A 246 5.62 -6.88 2.66
C LEU A 246 4.51 -6.07 3.34
N LEU A 247 4.58 -4.73 3.30
CA LEU A 247 3.58 -3.87 3.93
C LEU A 247 2.17 -4.06 3.32
N VAL A 248 2.06 -4.14 1.99
CA VAL A 248 0.75 -4.31 1.32
C VAL A 248 0.14 -5.68 1.53
N ASN A 249 0.94 -6.67 1.89
CA ASN A 249 0.45 -7.99 2.26
C ASN A 249 -0.01 -8.08 3.74
N HIS A 250 0.43 -7.13 4.58
CA HIS A 250 0.14 -7.15 6.04
C HIS A 250 -0.96 -6.17 6.45
N TYR A 251 -1.07 -5.04 5.75
CA TYR A 251 -1.96 -3.95 6.11
C TYR A 251 -3.01 -3.73 5.03
N ARG A 252 -4.16 -3.20 5.44
CA ARG A 252 -5.21 -2.76 4.50
C ARG A 252 -4.89 -1.40 3.90
N TYR A 253 -4.27 -0.52 4.69
CA TYR A 253 -3.84 0.80 4.26
C TYR A 253 -2.40 1.06 4.70
N VAL A 254 -1.60 1.57 3.79
CA VAL A 254 -0.24 2.05 4.03
C VAL A 254 -0.25 3.56 3.80
N VAL A 255 -0.10 4.34 4.85
CA VAL A 255 0.03 5.80 4.77
C VAL A 255 1.50 6.15 4.87
N VAL A 256 2.01 6.92 3.93
CA VAL A 256 3.42 7.30 3.86
C VAL A 256 3.55 8.78 4.07
N ASP A 257 4.27 9.21 5.10
CA ASP A 257 4.75 10.58 5.26
C ASP A 257 6.10 10.71 4.57
N ALA A 258 6.14 11.33 3.41
CA ALA A 258 7.32 11.38 2.58
C ALA A 258 7.99 12.75 2.60
N SER A 259 9.31 12.73 2.44
CA SER A 259 10.10 13.95 2.28
C SER A 259 9.74 14.66 0.98
N SER A 260 9.78 16.00 0.99
CA SER A 260 9.60 16.85 -0.19
C SER A 260 10.83 16.89 -1.12
N ARG A 261 11.76 15.97 -0.99
CA ARG A 261 12.92 15.89 -1.87
C ARG A 261 12.51 15.47 -3.26
N LEU A 262 13.00 16.15 -4.27
CA LEU A 262 12.81 15.77 -5.66
C LEU A 262 13.89 14.75 -6.06
N ASP A 263 13.77 13.53 -5.55
CA ASP A 263 14.72 12.44 -5.74
C ASP A 263 14.04 11.15 -6.23
N SER A 264 14.84 10.13 -6.51
CA SER A 264 14.38 8.83 -6.98
C SER A 264 13.46 8.13 -5.96
N THR A 265 13.69 8.32 -4.66
CA THR A 265 12.84 7.75 -3.59
C THR A 265 11.43 8.34 -3.66
N THR A 266 11.31 9.67 -3.74
CA THR A 266 10.01 10.35 -3.87
C THR A 266 9.27 9.92 -5.14
N ARG A 267 9.98 9.77 -6.26
CA ARG A 267 9.38 9.28 -7.53
C ARG A 267 8.85 7.86 -7.36
N LEU A 268 9.65 6.96 -6.81
CA LEU A 268 9.23 5.58 -6.61
C LEU A 268 8.07 5.44 -5.62
N LEU A 269 8.08 6.16 -4.49
CA LEU A 269 6.96 6.18 -3.56
C LEU A 269 5.68 6.66 -4.25
N SER A 270 5.79 7.66 -5.14
CA SER A 270 4.66 8.15 -5.93
C SER A 270 4.16 7.10 -6.93
N ASP A 271 5.06 6.37 -7.58
CA ASP A 271 4.72 5.30 -8.54
C ASP A 271 4.06 4.09 -7.86
N LEU A 272 4.46 3.78 -6.63
CA LEU A 272 3.86 2.70 -5.82
C LEU A 272 2.49 3.07 -5.24
N SER A 273 2.16 4.36 -5.17
CA SER A 273 0.98 4.87 -4.47
C SER A 273 -0.31 4.77 -5.29
N ASN A 274 -1.42 4.50 -4.63
CA ASN A 274 -2.77 4.61 -5.19
C ASN A 274 -3.22 6.08 -5.28
N ALA A 275 -2.78 6.91 -4.32
CA ALA A 275 -2.92 8.35 -4.38
C ALA A 275 -1.70 9.05 -3.78
N VAL A 276 -1.25 10.13 -4.42
CA VAL A 276 -0.20 11.02 -3.94
C VAL A 276 -0.86 12.33 -3.54
N LEU A 277 -0.76 12.68 -2.26
CA LEU A 277 -1.43 13.83 -1.66
C LEU A 277 -0.40 14.94 -1.42
N LEU A 278 -0.38 15.91 -2.32
CA LEU A 278 0.51 17.06 -2.22
C LEU A 278 -0.12 18.13 -1.31
N VAL A 279 0.41 18.24 -0.11
CA VAL A 279 -0.07 19.19 0.90
C VAL A 279 0.52 20.56 0.64
N ALA A 280 -0.33 21.52 0.33
CA ALA A 280 0.03 22.89 0.03
C ALA A 280 -0.79 23.88 0.88
N GLN A 281 -0.36 25.13 0.93
CA GLN A 281 -1.11 26.25 1.49
C GLN A 281 -1.51 27.21 0.37
N THR A 282 -2.49 28.07 0.60
CA THR A 282 -2.97 29.05 -0.39
C THR A 282 -2.07 30.30 -0.43
N ASP A 283 -0.74 30.11 -0.43
CA ASP A 283 0.24 31.17 -0.62
C ASP A 283 1.09 30.92 -1.88
N VAL A 284 1.66 32.01 -2.43
CA VAL A 284 2.39 31.98 -3.70
C VAL A 284 3.54 30.97 -3.68
N VAL A 285 4.32 30.92 -2.59
CA VAL A 285 5.50 30.04 -2.47
C VAL A 285 5.06 28.58 -2.48
N SER A 286 4.00 28.26 -1.74
CA SER A 286 3.47 26.91 -1.65
C SER A 286 2.92 26.43 -3.01
N LEU A 287 2.16 27.27 -3.70
CA LEU A 287 1.59 26.93 -5.01
C LEU A 287 2.66 26.83 -6.09
N TRP A 288 3.64 27.74 -6.09
CA TRP A 288 4.78 27.67 -7.01
C TRP A 288 5.57 26.36 -6.82
N SER A 289 5.87 25.99 -5.57
CA SER A 289 6.55 24.73 -5.26
C SER A 289 5.72 23.52 -5.66
N ALA A 290 4.39 23.56 -5.46
CA ALA A 290 3.49 22.49 -5.87
C ALA A 290 3.55 22.25 -7.38
N GLY A 291 3.57 23.30 -8.20
CA GLY A 291 3.74 23.18 -9.67
C GLY A 291 5.07 22.53 -10.05
N ARG A 292 6.16 22.80 -9.34
CA ARG A 292 7.46 22.18 -9.58
C ARG A 292 7.50 20.69 -9.19
N ILE A 293 6.87 20.35 -8.06
CA ILE A 293 6.73 18.94 -7.64
C ILE A 293 5.88 18.19 -8.65
N HIS A 294 4.78 18.77 -9.12
CA HIS A 294 3.96 18.19 -10.17
C HIS A 294 4.81 17.90 -11.43
N ALA A 295 5.55 18.89 -11.92
CA ALA A 295 6.41 18.75 -13.10
C ALA A 295 7.49 17.66 -12.91
N PHE A 296 8.08 17.55 -11.71
CA PHE A 296 9.05 16.51 -11.39
C PHE A 296 8.43 15.09 -11.46
N LEU A 297 7.18 14.93 -11.00
CA LEU A 297 6.48 13.65 -11.01
C LEU A 297 5.79 13.35 -12.35
N GLU A 298 5.78 14.29 -13.29
CA GLU A 298 5.08 14.21 -14.58
C GLU A 298 5.62 13.06 -15.46
N GLU A 299 6.89 12.71 -15.32
CA GLU A 299 7.53 11.62 -16.07
C GLU A 299 7.22 10.21 -15.51
N GLY A 300 6.55 10.10 -14.36
CA GLY A 300 6.26 8.84 -13.69
C GLY A 300 4.77 8.47 -13.70
N ALA A 301 4.48 7.23 -13.32
CA ALA A 301 3.11 6.71 -13.17
C ALA A 301 2.30 7.43 -12.07
N GLY A 302 2.97 8.16 -11.18
CA GLY A 302 2.36 8.91 -10.09
C GLY A 302 1.60 10.17 -10.53
N ARG A 303 1.80 10.65 -11.77
CA ARG A 303 1.17 11.87 -12.29
C ARG A 303 -0.36 11.87 -12.17
N ASP A 304 -0.99 10.83 -12.69
CA ASP A 304 -2.46 10.75 -12.73
C ASP A 304 -3.08 10.54 -11.35
N ARG A 305 -2.26 10.20 -10.36
CA ARG A 305 -2.65 9.94 -8.96
C ARG A 305 -2.34 11.11 -8.03
N LEU A 306 -1.65 12.15 -8.54
CA LEU A 306 -1.30 13.33 -7.76
C LEU A 306 -2.53 14.22 -7.56
N ARG A 307 -2.83 14.54 -6.31
CA ARG A 307 -3.93 15.43 -5.91
C ARG A 307 -3.45 16.40 -4.85
N MET A 308 -3.98 17.60 -4.87
CA MET A 308 -3.62 18.63 -3.90
C MET A 308 -4.54 18.62 -2.69
N VAL A 309 -3.96 18.71 -1.50
CA VAL A 309 -4.65 18.98 -0.24
C VAL A 309 -4.26 20.37 0.23
N LEU A 310 -5.20 21.31 0.15
CA LEU A 310 -4.99 22.68 0.65
C LEU A 310 -5.16 22.70 2.16
N ASN A 311 -4.06 22.76 2.87
CA ASN A 311 -4.03 22.82 4.34
C ASN A 311 -4.09 24.25 4.84
N ARG A 312 -4.61 24.46 6.05
CA ARG A 312 -4.86 25.78 6.65
C ARG A 312 -5.63 26.69 5.69
N TYR A 313 -6.59 26.07 4.98
CA TYR A 313 -7.32 26.75 3.94
C TYR A 313 -8.07 27.98 4.47
N LYS A 314 -7.87 29.10 3.78
CA LYS A 314 -8.67 30.32 3.92
C LYS A 314 -9.13 30.73 2.54
N LYS A 315 -10.40 31.03 2.40
CA LYS A 315 -10.94 31.54 1.14
C LYS A 315 -10.31 32.90 0.82
N ILE A 316 -9.67 32.99 -0.35
CA ILE A 316 -9.10 34.24 -0.87
C ILE A 316 -10.13 34.82 -1.84
N PRO A 317 -10.64 36.05 -1.60
CA PRO A 317 -11.57 36.69 -2.53
C PRO A 317 -10.95 36.83 -3.93
N GLY A 318 -11.68 36.42 -4.96
CA GLY A 318 -11.24 36.52 -6.35
C GLY A 318 -10.22 35.47 -6.81
N PHE A 319 -9.93 34.48 -5.97
CA PHE A 319 -9.04 33.37 -6.32
C PHE A 319 -9.79 32.05 -6.17
N THR A 320 -9.97 31.34 -7.27
CA THR A 320 -10.79 30.11 -7.34
C THR A 320 -9.92 28.86 -7.34
N ASP A 321 -10.55 27.69 -7.16
CA ASP A 321 -9.85 26.40 -7.27
C ASP A 321 -9.29 26.21 -8.68
N GLU A 322 -10.03 26.64 -9.71
CA GLU A 322 -9.57 26.57 -11.09
C GLU A 322 -8.31 27.41 -11.32
N ASP A 323 -8.16 28.55 -10.62
CA ASP A 323 -6.95 29.36 -10.69
C ASP A 323 -5.76 28.64 -10.04
N ILE A 324 -5.99 27.98 -8.90
CA ILE A 324 -4.99 27.13 -8.24
C ILE A 324 -4.59 25.97 -9.14
N GLU A 325 -5.56 25.22 -9.65
CA GLU A 325 -5.31 24.06 -10.51
C GLU A 325 -4.58 24.45 -11.80
N ARG A 326 -4.98 25.57 -12.42
CA ARG A 326 -4.32 26.09 -13.62
C ARG A 326 -2.88 26.50 -13.34
N SER A 327 -2.60 27.13 -12.19
CA SER A 327 -1.25 27.59 -11.86
C SER A 327 -0.30 26.47 -11.43
N THR A 328 -0.83 25.37 -10.90
CA THR A 328 -0.04 24.26 -10.35
C THR A 328 -0.08 23.02 -11.23
N ASN A 329 -0.99 22.97 -12.22
CA ASN A 329 -1.33 21.79 -13.02
C ASN A 329 -1.77 20.57 -12.16
N CYS A 330 -2.19 20.81 -10.91
CA CYS A 330 -2.58 19.78 -9.95
C CYS A 330 -4.02 19.99 -9.48
N LYS A 331 -4.86 18.97 -9.57
CA LYS A 331 -6.27 19.03 -9.13
C LYS A 331 -6.37 19.13 -7.62
N VAL A 332 -7.22 20.03 -7.13
CA VAL A 332 -7.54 20.17 -5.71
C VAL A 332 -8.49 19.06 -5.30
N LEU A 333 -8.04 18.19 -4.40
CA LEU A 333 -8.84 17.10 -3.84
C LEU A 333 -9.58 17.52 -2.58
N TRP A 334 -8.89 18.20 -1.67
CA TRP A 334 -9.39 18.46 -0.33
C TRP A 334 -8.92 19.79 0.23
N LYS A 335 -9.76 20.38 1.09
CA LYS A 335 -9.47 21.60 1.83
C LYS A 335 -9.58 21.33 3.31
N VAL A 336 -8.46 21.44 4.02
CA VAL A 336 -8.42 21.32 5.48
C VAL A 336 -8.54 22.71 6.08
N PRO A 337 -9.53 22.99 6.94
CA PRO A 337 -9.74 24.30 7.51
C PRO A 337 -8.58 24.74 8.38
N ASN A 338 -8.33 26.04 8.46
CA ASN A 338 -7.30 26.58 9.34
C ASN A 338 -7.77 26.53 10.80
N ALA A 339 -7.21 25.61 11.55
CA ALA A 339 -7.54 25.37 12.96
C ALA A 339 -6.27 25.34 13.84
N PHE A 340 -5.40 26.32 13.71
CA PHE A 340 -4.11 26.38 14.41
C PHE A 340 -4.25 26.17 15.93
N GLN A 341 -5.26 26.80 16.56
CA GLN A 341 -5.50 26.70 18.00
C GLN A 341 -5.86 25.29 18.47
N ALA A 342 -6.42 24.44 17.60
CA ALA A 342 -6.71 23.05 17.92
C ALA A 342 -5.53 22.14 17.57
N VAL A 343 -4.86 22.39 16.44
CA VAL A 343 -3.81 21.53 15.91
C VAL A 343 -2.47 21.70 16.66
N SER A 344 -2.06 22.94 17.00
CA SER A 344 -0.77 23.17 17.68
C SER A 344 -0.70 22.45 19.03
N PRO A 345 -1.64 22.62 19.96
CA PRO A 345 -1.61 21.87 21.23
C PRO A 345 -1.73 20.36 21.05
N ALA A 346 -2.47 19.92 20.02
CA ALA A 346 -2.59 18.48 19.70
C ALA A 346 -1.23 17.87 19.36
N ILE A 347 -0.41 18.58 18.58
CA ILE A 347 0.96 18.19 18.26
C ILE A 347 1.84 18.22 19.50
N ASP A 348 1.80 19.29 20.28
CA ASP A 348 2.62 19.47 21.47
C ASP A 348 2.38 18.36 22.53
N HIS A 349 1.15 17.87 22.62
CA HIS A 349 0.77 16.75 23.49
C HIS A 349 0.88 15.38 22.84
N GLY A 350 1.24 15.31 21.55
CA GLY A 350 1.31 14.05 20.79
C GLY A 350 -0.02 13.32 20.71
N THR A 351 -1.11 14.06 20.63
CA THR A 351 -2.48 13.53 20.51
C THR A 351 -3.10 14.03 19.22
N PRO A 352 -3.23 13.18 18.18
CA PRO A 352 -3.77 13.58 16.89
C PRO A 352 -5.12 14.29 17.00
N VAL A 353 -5.25 15.44 16.32
CA VAL A 353 -6.46 16.28 16.43
C VAL A 353 -7.73 15.58 15.95
N VAL A 354 -7.60 14.60 15.08
CA VAL A 354 -8.73 13.77 14.59
C VAL A 354 -9.43 12.99 15.71
N LEU A 355 -8.76 12.76 16.84
CA LEU A 355 -9.33 12.12 18.04
C LEU A 355 -10.20 13.07 18.87
N GLN A 356 -10.10 14.38 18.64
CA GLN A 356 -10.88 15.38 19.34
C GLN A 356 -12.26 15.50 18.71
N GLU A 357 -13.31 15.42 19.54
CA GLU A 357 -14.69 15.61 19.10
C GLU A 357 -15.04 17.09 18.95
N GLY A 358 -16.02 17.39 18.10
CA GLY A 358 -16.56 18.73 17.92
C GLY A 358 -15.72 19.66 17.03
N GLN A 359 -14.45 19.38 16.77
CA GLN A 359 -13.61 20.21 15.94
C GLN A 359 -13.90 20.03 14.45
N GLU A 360 -13.98 21.14 13.70
CA GLU A 360 -14.19 21.13 12.24
C GLU A 360 -13.03 20.42 11.52
N VAL A 361 -11.80 20.67 11.93
CA VAL A 361 -10.59 20.05 11.37
C VAL A 361 -10.59 18.52 11.59
N SER A 362 -11.10 18.04 12.71
CA SER A 362 -11.22 16.60 13.00
C SER A 362 -12.21 15.94 12.06
N ARG A 363 -13.38 16.59 11.83
CA ARG A 363 -14.36 16.13 10.83
C ARG A 363 -13.78 16.12 9.43
N SER A 364 -13.00 17.16 9.08
CA SER A 364 -12.33 17.26 7.79
C SER A 364 -11.36 16.10 7.55
N PHE A 365 -10.51 15.72 8.50
CA PHE A 365 -9.61 14.58 8.36
C PHE A 365 -10.34 13.24 8.30
N ARG A 366 -11.40 13.04 9.08
CA ARG A 366 -12.24 11.83 8.98
C ARG A 366 -12.88 11.72 7.61
N ALA A 367 -13.41 12.83 7.07
CA ALA A 367 -14.02 12.86 5.76
C ALA A 367 -12.99 12.64 4.62
N LEU A 368 -11.78 13.19 4.73
CA LEU A 368 -10.67 12.89 3.81
C LEU A 368 -10.33 11.40 3.82
N ALA A 369 -10.20 10.80 5.00
CA ALA A 369 -9.92 9.37 5.14
C ALA A 369 -11.03 8.51 4.53
N ALA A 370 -12.30 8.85 4.75
CA ALA A 370 -13.45 8.17 4.15
C ALA A 370 -13.43 8.29 2.62
N ALA A 371 -13.22 9.49 2.07
CA ALA A 371 -13.10 9.73 0.64
C ALA A 371 -11.95 8.90 0.00
N LEU A 372 -10.79 8.84 0.65
CA LEU A 372 -9.68 7.98 0.21
C LEU A 372 -10.05 6.50 0.29
N ALA A 373 -10.81 6.06 1.28
CA ALA A 373 -11.26 4.68 1.40
C ALA A 373 -12.32 4.31 0.36
N GLU A 374 -13.22 5.19 -0.02
CA GLU A 374 -14.31 4.96 -0.98
C GLU A 374 -13.85 5.00 -2.44
N ALA A 375 -12.92 5.87 -2.80
CA ALA A 375 -12.42 6.07 -4.17
C ALA A 375 -11.91 4.80 -4.86
N SER A 376 -11.94 3.70 -4.21
CA SER A 376 -11.39 2.42 -4.65
C SER A 376 -12.39 1.31 -4.82
N SER A 377 -13.64 1.53 -4.51
CA SER A 377 -14.71 0.56 -4.81
C SER A 377 -15.14 0.62 -6.28
N THR A 378 -14.75 1.66 -7.02
CA THR A 378 -14.97 1.77 -8.46
C THR A 378 -13.70 1.38 -9.21
N SER A 379 -13.73 0.20 -9.80
CA SER A 379 -12.73 -0.29 -10.74
C SER A 379 -12.84 0.51 -12.04
N ASP A 380 -12.16 1.62 -12.14
CA ASP A 380 -11.59 2.13 -13.38
C ASP A 380 -10.73 3.38 -13.08
N GLY A 381 -9.56 3.47 -13.72
CA GLY A 381 -8.49 4.37 -13.41
C GLY A 381 -8.83 5.86 -13.41
N GLY A 382 -9.26 6.38 -12.29
CA GLY A 382 -9.43 7.81 -12.08
C GLY A 382 -10.06 8.08 -10.73
N LEU A 383 -9.32 8.77 -9.85
CA LEU A 383 -9.89 9.34 -8.64
C LEU A 383 -10.81 10.53 -9.00
N ASP A 384 -11.99 10.25 -9.58
CA ASP A 384 -13.07 11.22 -9.66
C ASP A 384 -13.78 11.27 -8.31
N LEU A 385 -13.15 11.95 -7.35
CA LEU A 385 -13.74 12.20 -6.05
C LEU A 385 -14.78 13.30 -6.16
N ILE A 386 -15.98 12.95 -5.76
CA ILE A 386 -17.12 13.83 -5.70
C ILE A 386 -16.84 14.93 -4.68
N TYR A 387 -16.71 16.16 -5.16
CA TYR A 387 -16.70 17.34 -4.32
C TYR A 387 -17.98 17.39 -3.47
N ALA A 388 -17.84 17.50 -2.16
CA ALA A 388 -18.91 18.05 -1.33
C ALA A 388 -19.11 19.51 -1.78
N GLN A 389 -20.08 19.73 -2.65
CA GLN A 389 -20.44 21.06 -3.15
C GLN A 389 -20.91 21.93 -1.99
N ASP A 390 -20.06 22.87 -1.58
CA ASP A 390 -20.56 24.12 -1.01
C ASP A 390 -21.35 24.82 -2.12
N LYS A 391 -22.68 24.82 -1.99
CA LYS A 391 -23.57 25.57 -2.88
C LYS A 391 -23.26 27.06 -2.75
N ALA A 392 -22.35 27.56 -3.60
CA ALA A 392 -22.10 28.96 -3.72
C ALA A 392 -23.12 29.61 -4.63
N ASP A 393 -23.77 30.63 -4.11
CA ASP A 393 -24.74 31.53 -4.70
C ASP A 393 -24.27 32.12 -6.06
N PRO A 394 -25.04 32.04 -7.17
CA PRO A 394 -24.60 32.41 -8.50
C PRO A 394 -24.59 33.92 -8.83
N LYS A 395 -24.62 34.81 -7.84
CA LYS A 395 -24.68 36.25 -8.10
C LYS A 395 -23.56 37.04 -7.40
N LYS A 396 -22.33 37.00 -7.91
CA LYS A 396 -21.36 38.09 -7.74
C LYS A 396 -20.33 38.12 -8.86
N LYS A 397 -20.29 39.26 -9.57
CA LYS A 397 -19.34 39.61 -10.63
C LYS A 397 -17.89 39.67 -10.13
N ALA A 398 -16.97 39.21 -10.98
CA ALA A 398 -15.52 39.16 -10.73
C ALA A 398 -14.87 40.55 -10.70
N PRO A 399 -13.81 40.75 -9.85
CA PRO A 399 -12.76 41.71 -10.14
C PRO A 399 -11.37 41.06 -10.18
N GLY A 400 -10.57 41.51 -11.15
CA GLY A 400 -9.11 41.60 -11.07
C GLY A 400 -8.29 40.32 -11.14
N ARG A 401 -7.70 40.07 -12.28
CA ARG A 401 -6.80 38.99 -12.66
C ARG A 401 -5.42 39.10 -12.02
N LEU A 402 -5.03 38.19 -11.17
CA LEU A 402 -3.63 38.00 -10.77
C LEU A 402 -2.96 37.07 -11.81
N VAL A 403 -2.06 37.60 -12.63
CA VAL A 403 -1.29 36.82 -13.60
C VAL A 403 0.03 36.46 -12.96
N ILE A 404 0.19 35.19 -12.60
CA ILE A 404 1.50 34.62 -12.26
C ILE A 404 2.16 34.24 -13.58
N THR A 405 3.06 35.06 -14.08
CA THR A 405 3.83 34.78 -15.29
C THR A 405 5.00 33.85 -14.91
N PRO A 406 5.17 32.68 -15.56
CA PRO A 406 6.38 31.89 -15.35
C PRO A 406 7.57 32.67 -15.93
N ALA A 407 8.65 32.76 -15.15
CA ALA A 407 9.90 33.34 -15.61
C ALA A 407 10.40 32.58 -16.83
N ARG A 408 10.51 33.26 -17.97
CA ARG A 408 11.13 32.72 -19.19
C ARG A 408 12.57 32.34 -18.86
N ALA A 409 12.95 31.10 -19.16
CA ALA A 409 14.34 30.70 -19.24
C ALA A 409 15.03 31.59 -20.29
N GLY A 410 15.92 32.46 -19.83
CA GLY A 410 16.87 33.18 -20.67
C GLY A 410 17.99 32.22 -21.07
N HIS A 411 18.45 32.37 -22.30
CA HIS A 411 19.52 31.64 -22.97
C HIS A 411 20.83 31.58 -22.16
#